data_8c278a88621071d54185e59e7a042093
#
_entry.id   8c278a88621071d54185e59e7a042093
#
_cell.length_a   1.000
_cell.length_b   1.000
_cell.length_c   1.000
_cell.angle_alpha   90.00
_cell.angle_beta   90.00
_cell.angle_gamma   90.00
#
_symmetry.space_group_name_H-M   'P 1'
#
loop_
_entity.id
_entity.type
_entity.pdbx_description
1 polymer ?
#
loop_
_entity_poly.entity_id
_entity_poly.type
_entity_poly.pdbx_seq_one_letter_code
_entity_poly.pdbx_strand_id
1 'polypeptide(L)'
;MMISKKVVVIGAGAAGLMAGATAALYGASVTIIEKNKRVGRKIMITGKGRCNLANNCDVQTFINNVPVNGRFLYSAINAFTPEDTIEFFESKGLKTKTERGNRVFPVSDKSVDVVDTMHDYAVESGCKIVCDTANALILEDGAVIGVKCEENTYYADSVIICCGGKSYPLTGSTGDGYTLAKQAGHTIVPLKPSLVPFTSADKQCKDMQGLALKNVALRIVDKNSKKAVYSDFGEMLFTHFGMSGPMILSASSHIRDIQPDRYIAEIDLKPALDFEHLDRRIQNDFKENSNRDVSNAFSKLLPRKIIVPVLKRWGVPFDKKCNSITKEERHALCEILKCFTVEISGFRPIEEAIITSGGVKTSEINPKTMESKLVSGLYFAGEVIDCDAYTGGFNLQIAWSTGRLAGENSAYI
;
A
#
# COMPACT_ATOMS: atom_id res chain seq x y z
N MET A 1 -14.57 -43.53 -9.51
CA MET A 1 -14.31 -42.11 -9.78
C MET A 1 -13.88 -41.48 -8.46
N MET A 2 -12.68 -40.93 -8.38
CA MET A 2 -12.34 -40.10 -7.21
C MET A 2 -13.28 -38.90 -7.24
N ILE A 3 -14.00 -38.64 -6.16
CA ILE A 3 -14.88 -37.49 -6.04
C ILE A 3 -13.95 -36.25 -5.93
N SER A 4 -13.94 -35.38 -6.94
CA SER A 4 -13.18 -34.15 -6.91
C SER A 4 -13.77 -33.20 -5.86
N LYS A 5 -12.92 -32.66 -4.98
CA LYS A 5 -13.33 -31.70 -3.96
C LYS A 5 -13.87 -30.42 -4.62
N LYS A 6 -14.99 -29.92 -4.16
CA LYS A 6 -15.59 -28.68 -4.66
C LYS A 6 -15.05 -27.50 -3.86
N VAL A 7 -14.43 -26.53 -4.55
CA VAL A 7 -13.90 -25.30 -3.94
C VAL A 7 -14.61 -24.09 -4.51
N VAL A 8 -15.11 -23.23 -3.64
CA VAL A 8 -15.66 -21.92 -4.00
C VAL A 8 -14.69 -20.83 -3.55
N VAL A 9 -14.31 -19.94 -4.47
CA VAL A 9 -13.49 -18.76 -4.19
C VAL A 9 -14.35 -17.53 -4.31
N ILE A 10 -14.36 -16.67 -3.30
CA ILE A 10 -15.14 -15.43 -3.27
C ILE A 10 -14.21 -14.24 -3.57
N GLY A 11 -14.38 -13.64 -4.75
CA GLY A 11 -13.59 -12.52 -5.27
C GLY A 11 -12.54 -12.96 -6.29
N ALA A 12 -12.59 -12.41 -7.50
CA ALA A 12 -11.65 -12.64 -8.59
C ALA A 12 -10.59 -11.50 -8.69
N GLY A 13 -10.02 -11.13 -7.55
CA GLY A 13 -8.83 -10.28 -7.44
C GLY A 13 -7.54 -11.09 -7.55
N ALA A 14 -6.40 -10.48 -7.19
CA ALA A 14 -5.09 -11.11 -7.20
C ALA A 14 -5.08 -12.45 -6.43
N ALA A 15 -5.50 -12.41 -5.17
CA ALA A 15 -5.51 -13.60 -4.33
C ALA A 15 -6.48 -14.68 -4.84
N GLY A 16 -7.68 -14.28 -5.28
CA GLY A 16 -8.70 -15.25 -5.69
C GLY A 16 -8.40 -15.94 -7.01
N LEU A 17 -7.87 -15.24 -8.01
CA LEU A 17 -7.45 -15.85 -9.26
C LEU A 17 -6.29 -16.84 -9.04
N MET A 18 -5.32 -16.47 -8.20
CA MET A 18 -4.22 -17.37 -7.83
C MET A 18 -4.73 -18.59 -7.04
N ALA A 19 -5.60 -18.37 -6.03
CA ALA A 19 -6.14 -19.45 -5.21
C ALA A 19 -6.98 -20.44 -6.03
N GLY A 20 -7.87 -19.91 -6.88
CA GLY A 20 -8.71 -20.75 -7.71
C GLY A 20 -7.91 -21.59 -8.70
N ALA A 21 -7.00 -20.98 -9.44
CA ALA A 21 -6.14 -21.70 -10.38
C ALA A 21 -5.30 -22.76 -9.68
N THR A 22 -4.73 -22.44 -8.53
CA THR A 22 -3.95 -23.40 -7.73
C THR A 22 -4.82 -24.56 -7.27
N ALA A 23 -6.00 -24.32 -6.69
CA ALA A 23 -6.89 -25.39 -6.25
C ALA A 23 -7.31 -26.31 -7.42
N ALA A 24 -7.58 -25.75 -8.60
CA ALA A 24 -7.92 -26.52 -9.79
C ALA A 24 -6.76 -27.42 -10.27
N LEU A 25 -5.53 -26.90 -10.24
CA LEU A 25 -4.32 -27.69 -10.57
C LEU A 25 -4.08 -28.85 -9.59
N TYR A 26 -4.52 -28.70 -8.34
CA TYR A 26 -4.50 -29.79 -7.33
C TYR A 26 -5.73 -30.71 -7.42
N GLY A 27 -6.53 -30.60 -8.50
CA GLY A 27 -7.60 -31.53 -8.84
C GLY A 27 -8.98 -31.16 -8.29
N ALA A 28 -9.16 -29.99 -7.70
CA ALA A 28 -10.46 -29.53 -7.24
C ALA A 28 -11.35 -29.03 -8.40
N SER A 29 -12.68 -29.16 -8.25
CA SER A 29 -13.67 -28.49 -9.08
C SER A 29 -13.90 -27.08 -8.53
N VAL A 30 -13.44 -26.06 -9.23
CA VAL A 30 -13.38 -24.69 -8.72
C VAL A 30 -14.41 -23.78 -9.35
N THR A 31 -15.17 -23.05 -8.52
CA THR A 31 -16.00 -21.92 -8.95
C THR A 31 -15.49 -20.62 -8.28
N ILE A 32 -15.11 -19.63 -9.08
CA ILE A 32 -14.72 -18.29 -8.61
C ILE A 32 -15.93 -17.36 -8.78
N ILE A 33 -16.40 -16.77 -7.68
CA ILE A 33 -17.53 -15.84 -7.65
C ILE A 33 -16.98 -14.41 -7.66
N GLU A 34 -17.37 -13.59 -8.64
CA GLU A 34 -16.99 -12.19 -8.75
C GLU A 34 -18.23 -11.32 -9.00
N LYS A 35 -18.43 -10.31 -8.16
CA LYS A 35 -19.60 -9.41 -8.28
C LYS A 35 -19.52 -8.41 -9.43
N ASN A 36 -18.30 -8.14 -9.94
CA ASN A 36 -18.10 -7.26 -11.08
C ASN A 36 -18.05 -8.07 -12.37
N LYS A 37 -18.44 -7.44 -13.49
CA LYS A 37 -18.34 -8.03 -14.83
C LYS A 37 -16.91 -8.31 -15.29
N ARG A 38 -15.90 -7.66 -14.67
CA ARG A 38 -14.49 -7.81 -15.02
C ARG A 38 -13.69 -8.16 -13.77
N VAL A 39 -12.85 -9.18 -13.86
CA VAL A 39 -11.92 -9.61 -12.81
C VAL A 39 -10.76 -8.61 -12.63
N GLY A 40 -10.06 -8.66 -11.50
CA GLY A 40 -8.80 -7.96 -11.29
C GLY A 40 -8.89 -6.43 -11.27
N ARG A 41 -10.06 -5.82 -11.06
CA ARG A 41 -10.27 -4.36 -11.16
C ARG A 41 -9.30 -3.56 -10.29
N LYS A 42 -8.98 -4.01 -9.08
CA LYS A 42 -8.02 -3.31 -8.22
C LYS A 42 -6.59 -3.45 -8.75
N ILE A 43 -6.21 -4.58 -9.36
CA ILE A 43 -4.90 -4.76 -10.01
C ILE A 43 -4.71 -3.69 -11.09
N MET A 44 -5.75 -3.40 -11.88
CA MET A 44 -5.68 -2.46 -13.00
C MET A 44 -5.28 -1.04 -12.61
N ILE A 45 -5.55 -0.61 -11.39
CA ILE A 45 -5.21 0.74 -10.91
C ILE A 45 -3.89 0.79 -10.14
N THR A 46 -3.30 -0.36 -9.80
CA THR A 46 -2.04 -0.42 -9.07
C THR A 46 -0.88 0.13 -9.90
N GLY A 47 0.14 0.69 -9.22
CA GLY A 47 1.31 1.24 -9.88
C GLY A 47 0.99 2.32 -10.92
N LYS A 48 -0.10 3.08 -10.75
CA LYS A 48 -0.62 4.07 -11.71
C LYS A 48 -0.99 3.45 -13.07
N GLY A 49 -1.61 2.28 -13.05
CA GLY A 49 -2.03 1.56 -14.25
C GLY A 49 -0.93 0.68 -14.87
N ARG A 50 0.26 0.60 -14.23
CA ARG A 50 1.38 -0.24 -14.69
C ARG A 50 1.44 -1.60 -14.00
N CYS A 51 0.86 -1.75 -12.83
CA CYS A 51 0.92 -2.88 -11.91
C CYS A 51 2.35 -3.18 -11.40
N ASN A 52 2.67 -2.73 -10.20
CA ASN A 52 3.86 -3.18 -9.49
C ASN A 52 3.58 -4.54 -8.86
N LEU A 53 3.85 -5.61 -9.60
CA LEU A 53 3.34 -6.97 -9.31
C LEU A 53 4.11 -7.70 -8.18
N ALA A 54 5.38 -7.33 -7.94
CA ALA A 54 6.21 -7.90 -6.87
C ALA A 54 7.35 -6.93 -6.52
N ASN A 55 8.13 -7.29 -5.50
CA ASN A 55 9.42 -6.68 -5.21
C ASN A 55 10.50 -7.76 -5.30
N ASN A 56 11.51 -7.56 -6.12
CA ASN A 56 12.61 -8.52 -6.31
C ASN A 56 13.58 -8.48 -5.11
N CYS A 57 13.17 -9.08 -4.01
CA CYS A 57 13.92 -9.18 -2.78
C CYS A 57 13.80 -10.56 -2.14
N ASP A 58 14.72 -10.88 -1.24
CA ASP A 58 14.66 -12.11 -0.44
C ASP A 58 13.51 -12.07 0.59
N VAL A 59 13.18 -13.25 1.14
CA VAL A 59 12.09 -13.43 2.10
C VAL A 59 12.28 -12.58 3.36
N GLN A 60 13.49 -12.47 3.89
CA GLN A 60 13.75 -11.70 5.10
C GLN A 60 13.54 -10.20 4.86
N THR A 61 14.04 -9.69 3.76
CA THR A 61 13.80 -8.31 3.31
C THR A 61 12.32 -8.07 3.11
N PHE A 62 11.61 -9.04 2.51
CA PHE A 62 10.15 -8.95 2.35
C PHE A 62 9.44 -8.78 3.69
N ILE A 63 9.69 -9.69 4.64
CA ILE A 63 9.04 -9.67 5.98
C ILE A 63 9.33 -8.36 6.73
N ASN A 64 10.55 -7.83 6.60
CA ASN A 64 10.91 -6.54 7.21
C ASN A 64 10.12 -5.35 6.62
N ASN A 65 9.55 -5.49 5.42
CA ASN A 65 8.69 -4.51 4.77
C ASN A 65 7.19 -4.73 5.04
N VAL A 66 6.83 -5.62 5.95
CA VAL A 66 5.47 -5.87 6.43
C VAL A 66 5.35 -5.44 7.89
N PRO A 67 5.03 -4.17 8.17
CA PRO A 67 4.98 -3.65 9.54
C PRO A 67 3.87 -4.26 10.41
N VAL A 68 2.83 -4.83 9.78
CA VAL A 68 1.69 -5.42 10.47
C VAL A 68 1.65 -6.93 10.23
N ASN A 69 1.82 -7.71 11.32
CA ASN A 69 1.75 -9.17 11.32
C ASN A 69 2.68 -9.89 10.30
N GLY A 70 3.82 -9.32 9.92
CA GLY A 70 4.73 -9.88 8.92
C GLY A 70 5.13 -11.33 9.20
N ARG A 71 5.34 -11.70 10.47
CA ARG A 71 5.69 -13.08 10.86
C ARG A 71 4.62 -14.12 10.51
N PHE A 72 3.35 -13.72 10.47
CA PHE A 72 2.25 -14.59 10.05
C PHE A 72 2.42 -15.07 8.60
N LEU A 73 2.98 -14.22 7.74
CA LEU A 73 3.14 -14.48 6.31
C LEU A 73 4.34 -15.39 5.97
N TYR A 74 5.20 -15.73 6.95
CA TYR A 74 6.45 -16.42 6.70
C TYR A 74 6.27 -17.72 5.88
N SER A 75 5.26 -18.54 6.24
CA SER A 75 4.98 -19.78 5.51
C SER A 75 4.52 -19.52 4.08
N ALA A 76 3.60 -18.58 3.88
CA ALA A 76 3.08 -18.26 2.56
C ALA A 76 4.17 -17.68 1.63
N ILE A 77 5.00 -16.76 2.14
CA ILE A 77 6.07 -16.13 1.34
C ILE A 77 7.20 -17.14 1.02
N ASN A 78 7.50 -18.09 1.91
CA ASN A 78 8.46 -19.15 1.59
C ASN A 78 7.89 -20.19 0.62
N ALA A 79 6.57 -20.45 0.65
CA ALA A 79 5.92 -21.38 -0.30
C ALA A 79 5.81 -20.78 -1.72
N PHE A 80 5.80 -19.46 -1.84
CA PHE A 80 5.76 -18.74 -3.12
C PHE A 80 6.44 -17.38 -2.96
N THR A 81 7.74 -17.35 -3.23
CA THR A 81 8.63 -16.22 -3.04
C THR A 81 8.42 -15.12 -4.09
N PRO A 82 8.97 -13.91 -3.90
CA PRO A 82 9.00 -12.89 -4.95
C PRO A 82 9.69 -13.37 -6.25
N GLU A 83 10.74 -14.19 -6.14
CA GLU A 83 11.42 -14.80 -7.29
C GLU A 83 10.48 -15.77 -8.02
N ASP A 84 9.82 -16.68 -7.30
CA ASP A 84 8.81 -17.59 -7.87
C ASP A 84 7.69 -16.82 -8.57
N THR A 85 7.29 -15.67 -8.04
CA THR A 85 6.28 -14.81 -8.66
C THR A 85 6.76 -14.26 -10.00
N ILE A 86 7.99 -13.80 -10.08
CA ILE A 86 8.58 -13.31 -11.34
C ILE A 86 8.63 -14.44 -12.36
N GLU A 87 9.19 -15.59 -11.98
CA GLU A 87 9.28 -16.78 -12.84
C GLU A 87 7.90 -17.25 -13.30
N PHE A 88 6.92 -17.25 -12.40
CA PHE A 88 5.54 -17.61 -12.72
C PHE A 88 4.97 -16.70 -13.84
N PHE A 89 5.03 -15.39 -13.69
CA PHE A 89 4.51 -14.49 -14.73
C PHE A 89 5.28 -14.63 -16.05
N GLU A 90 6.59 -14.77 -16.01
CA GLU A 90 7.42 -14.97 -17.21
C GLU A 90 7.13 -16.30 -17.89
N SER A 91 6.90 -17.38 -17.13
CA SER A 91 6.48 -18.69 -17.67
C SER A 91 5.10 -18.65 -18.35
N LYS A 92 4.26 -17.70 -17.95
CA LYS A 92 2.96 -17.42 -18.59
C LYS A 92 3.06 -16.42 -19.76
N GLY A 93 4.28 -16.06 -20.19
CA GLY A 93 4.53 -15.18 -21.33
C GLY A 93 4.51 -13.68 -21.00
N LEU A 94 4.26 -13.29 -19.75
CA LEU A 94 4.31 -11.90 -19.32
C LEU A 94 5.76 -11.51 -18.94
N LYS A 95 6.47 -10.89 -19.87
CA LYS A 95 7.83 -10.39 -19.63
C LYS A 95 7.84 -9.32 -18.55
N THR A 96 8.77 -9.42 -17.60
CA THR A 96 8.90 -8.48 -16.49
C THR A 96 10.19 -7.64 -16.58
N LYS A 97 10.22 -6.54 -15.83
CA LYS A 97 11.41 -5.71 -15.62
C LYS A 97 11.48 -5.25 -14.18
N THR A 98 12.68 -5.20 -13.63
CA THR A 98 12.95 -4.66 -12.29
C THR A 98 13.44 -3.23 -12.41
N GLU A 99 12.76 -2.31 -11.71
CA GLU A 99 13.10 -0.89 -11.63
C GLU A 99 13.74 -0.54 -10.26
N ARG A 100 14.16 0.72 -10.12
CA ARG A 100 14.73 1.24 -8.86
C ARG A 100 13.86 0.85 -7.65
N GLY A 101 14.50 0.40 -6.56
CA GLY A 101 13.83 -0.09 -5.35
C GLY A 101 13.28 -1.51 -5.52
N ASN A 102 13.86 -2.29 -6.43
CA ASN A 102 13.53 -3.68 -6.71
C ASN A 102 12.05 -3.90 -7.12
N ARG A 103 11.37 -2.86 -7.60
CA ARG A 103 9.97 -2.91 -8.03
C ARG A 103 9.85 -3.63 -9.37
N VAL A 104 8.99 -4.64 -9.42
CA VAL A 104 8.78 -5.46 -10.62
C VAL A 104 7.51 -5.02 -11.36
N PHE A 105 7.67 -4.73 -12.64
CA PHE A 105 6.59 -4.31 -13.54
C PHE A 105 6.57 -5.18 -14.79
N PRO A 106 5.43 -5.33 -15.47
CA PRO A 106 5.41 -5.86 -16.84
C PRO A 106 6.20 -4.92 -17.77
N VAL A 107 6.92 -5.49 -18.73
CA VAL A 107 7.69 -4.71 -19.72
C VAL A 107 6.77 -3.76 -20.52
N SER A 108 5.54 -4.17 -20.76
CA SER A 108 4.51 -3.37 -21.44
C SER A 108 4.06 -2.12 -20.69
N ASP A 109 4.35 -2.03 -19.38
CA ASP A 109 3.82 -0.99 -18.49
C ASP A 109 2.26 -0.92 -18.44
N LYS A 110 1.59 -2.05 -18.69
CA LYS A 110 0.12 -2.14 -18.70
C LYS A 110 -0.35 -3.17 -17.67
N SER A 111 -1.09 -2.70 -16.68
CA SER A 111 -1.69 -3.57 -15.65
C SER A 111 -2.73 -4.54 -16.22
N VAL A 112 -3.32 -4.22 -17.36
CA VAL A 112 -4.28 -5.09 -18.03
C VAL A 112 -3.64 -6.42 -18.43
N ASP A 113 -2.38 -6.41 -18.88
CA ASP A 113 -1.69 -7.64 -19.28
C ASP A 113 -1.49 -8.60 -18.08
N VAL A 114 -1.27 -8.05 -16.88
CA VAL A 114 -1.21 -8.84 -15.63
C VAL A 114 -2.57 -9.46 -15.31
N VAL A 115 -3.66 -8.69 -15.48
CA VAL A 115 -5.02 -9.18 -15.24
C VAL A 115 -5.39 -10.27 -16.23
N ASP A 116 -5.11 -10.05 -17.52
CA ASP A 116 -5.43 -11.01 -18.58
C ASP A 116 -4.62 -12.31 -18.39
N THR A 117 -3.32 -12.22 -18.06
CA THR A 117 -2.49 -13.39 -17.70
C THR A 117 -3.09 -14.19 -16.55
N MET A 118 -3.55 -13.54 -15.49
CA MET A 118 -4.14 -14.22 -14.33
C MET A 118 -5.52 -14.80 -14.63
N HIS A 119 -6.33 -14.12 -15.43
CA HIS A 119 -7.62 -14.62 -15.90
C HIS A 119 -7.44 -15.90 -16.73
N ASP A 120 -6.56 -15.85 -17.73
CA ASP A 120 -6.32 -16.96 -18.64
C ASP A 120 -5.73 -18.16 -17.86
N TYR A 121 -4.81 -17.90 -16.92
CA TYR A 121 -4.29 -18.93 -16.02
C TYR A 121 -5.40 -19.61 -15.24
N ALA A 122 -6.36 -18.87 -14.67
CA ALA A 122 -7.48 -19.46 -13.94
C ALA A 122 -8.40 -20.29 -14.85
N VAL A 123 -8.71 -19.78 -16.05
CA VAL A 123 -9.59 -20.47 -17.02
C VAL A 123 -8.90 -21.72 -17.57
N GLU A 124 -7.64 -21.64 -17.97
CA GLU A 124 -6.84 -22.78 -18.47
C GLU A 124 -6.65 -23.87 -17.40
N SER A 125 -6.59 -23.50 -16.11
CA SER A 125 -6.55 -24.44 -15.00
C SER A 125 -7.89 -25.13 -14.75
N GLY A 126 -8.98 -24.74 -15.41
CA GLY A 126 -10.30 -25.34 -15.30
C GLY A 126 -11.27 -24.65 -14.34
N CYS A 127 -10.96 -23.42 -13.89
CA CYS A 127 -11.87 -22.67 -13.02
C CYS A 127 -13.08 -22.17 -13.81
N LYS A 128 -14.27 -22.27 -13.19
CA LYS A 128 -15.48 -21.58 -13.65
C LYS A 128 -15.59 -20.23 -12.96
N ILE A 129 -15.52 -19.14 -13.70
CA ILE A 129 -15.73 -17.78 -13.16
C ILE A 129 -17.16 -17.37 -13.39
N VAL A 130 -17.87 -16.97 -12.35
CA VAL A 130 -19.28 -16.56 -12.39
C VAL A 130 -19.46 -15.15 -11.84
N CYS A 131 -20.36 -14.39 -12.49
CA CYS A 131 -20.73 -13.05 -12.03
C CYS A 131 -21.92 -13.18 -11.07
N ASP A 132 -21.64 -13.10 -9.76
CA ASP A 132 -22.64 -13.17 -8.70
C ASP A 132 -22.09 -12.51 -7.44
N THR A 133 -22.96 -12.16 -6.47
CA THR A 133 -22.58 -11.50 -5.22
C THR A 133 -22.79 -12.43 -4.04
N ALA A 134 -21.70 -12.77 -3.33
CA ALA A 134 -21.76 -13.61 -2.15
C ALA A 134 -22.33 -12.84 -0.95
N ASN A 135 -23.44 -13.33 -0.37
CA ASN A 135 -24.15 -12.66 0.73
C ASN A 135 -23.99 -13.37 2.08
N ALA A 136 -23.87 -14.69 2.08
CA ALA A 136 -23.75 -15.47 3.30
C ALA A 136 -22.96 -16.76 3.08
N LEU A 137 -22.24 -17.19 4.12
CA LEU A 137 -21.71 -18.55 4.22
C LEU A 137 -22.83 -19.52 4.67
N ILE A 138 -22.78 -20.73 4.17
CA ILE A 138 -23.61 -21.83 4.68
C ILE A 138 -22.70 -22.65 5.59
N LEU A 139 -23.05 -22.68 6.87
CA LEU A 139 -22.29 -23.36 7.92
C LEU A 139 -23.12 -24.50 8.53
N GLU A 140 -22.52 -25.67 8.73
CA GLU A 140 -23.13 -26.81 9.36
C GLU A 140 -22.08 -27.55 10.18
N ASP A 141 -22.39 -27.92 11.42
CA ASP A 141 -21.51 -28.67 12.32
C ASP A 141 -20.06 -28.18 12.44
N GLY A 142 -19.88 -26.83 12.43
CA GLY A 142 -18.55 -26.21 12.54
C GLY A 142 -17.73 -26.21 11.25
N ALA A 143 -18.33 -26.60 10.14
CA ALA A 143 -17.71 -26.57 8.80
C ALA A 143 -18.45 -25.62 7.83
N VAL A 144 -17.74 -25.10 6.83
CA VAL A 144 -18.39 -24.43 5.71
C VAL A 144 -18.83 -25.48 4.68
N ILE A 145 -20.09 -25.41 4.23
CA ILE A 145 -20.66 -26.31 3.22
C ILE A 145 -21.12 -25.58 1.96
N GLY A 146 -20.90 -24.27 1.89
CA GLY A 146 -21.22 -23.49 0.68
C GLY A 146 -21.36 -22.00 0.91
N VAL A 147 -21.82 -21.32 -0.15
CA VAL A 147 -22.03 -19.87 -0.21
C VAL A 147 -23.39 -19.58 -0.82
N LYS A 148 -24.17 -18.73 -0.16
CA LYS A 148 -25.41 -18.17 -0.70
C LYS A 148 -25.09 -16.82 -1.37
N CYS A 149 -25.41 -16.70 -2.66
CA CYS A 149 -25.27 -15.49 -3.44
C CYS A 149 -26.63 -14.84 -3.73
N GLU A 150 -26.63 -13.73 -4.45
CA GLU A 150 -27.86 -13.03 -4.87
C GLU A 150 -28.70 -13.89 -5.79
N GLU A 151 -28.06 -14.48 -6.81
CA GLU A 151 -28.75 -15.25 -7.86
C GLU A 151 -28.76 -16.75 -7.54
N ASN A 152 -27.67 -17.30 -6.98
CA ASN A 152 -27.48 -18.73 -6.84
C ASN A 152 -26.97 -19.14 -5.45
N THR A 153 -27.05 -20.43 -5.18
CA THR A 153 -26.39 -21.07 -4.04
C THR A 153 -25.34 -22.06 -4.56
N TYR A 154 -24.13 -21.96 -4.03
CA TYR A 154 -23.00 -22.81 -4.42
C TYR A 154 -22.59 -23.67 -3.23
N TYR A 155 -22.83 -24.98 -3.30
CA TYR A 155 -22.36 -25.94 -2.29
C TYR A 155 -20.93 -26.34 -2.58
N ALA A 156 -20.10 -26.39 -1.54
CA ALA A 156 -18.66 -26.65 -1.63
C ALA A 156 -18.13 -27.34 -0.37
N ASP A 157 -17.06 -28.09 -0.53
CA ASP A 157 -16.30 -28.72 0.55
C ASP A 157 -15.30 -27.73 1.19
N SER A 158 -14.93 -26.68 0.44
CA SER A 158 -14.08 -25.60 0.92
C SER A 158 -14.48 -24.26 0.29
N VAL A 159 -14.32 -23.18 1.07
CA VAL A 159 -14.57 -21.80 0.64
C VAL A 159 -13.34 -20.93 0.95
N ILE A 160 -12.86 -20.16 -0.04
CA ILE A 160 -11.75 -19.23 0.12
C ILE A 160 -12.25 -17.79 0.01
N ILE A 161 -12.14 -17.00 1.06
CA ILE A 161 -12.51 -15.58 1.06
C ILE A 161 -11.33 -14.74 0.57
N CYS A 162 -11.49 -14.15 -0.63
CA CYS A 162 -10.48 -13.31 -1.31
C CYS A 162 -11.04 -11.93 -1.72
N CYS A 163 -11.97 -11.38 -0.92
CA CYS A 163 -12.73 -10.16 -1.28
C CYS A 163 -11.91 -8.87 -1.18
N GLY A 164 -10.64 -8.93 -0.77
CA GLY A 164 -9.83 -7.74 -0.54
C GLY A 164 -10.25 -6.95 0.69
N GLY A 165 -9.84 -5.69 0.77
CA GLY A 165 -10.12 -4.78 1.87
C GLY A 165 -11.33 -3.87 1.64
N LYS A 166 -11.20 -2.59 2.08
CA LYS A 166 -12.23 -1.54 1.96
C LYS A 166 -11.73 -0.31 1.21
N SER A 167 -10.48 -0.33 0.74
CA SER A 167 -9.90 0.74 -0.07
C SER A 167 -10.29 0.62 -1.54
N TYR A 168 -10.48 1.76 -2.22
CA TYR A 168 -10.96 1.84 -3.61
C TYR A 168 -12.27 1.06 -3.86
N PRO A 169 -13.37 1.39 -3.18
CA PRO A 169 -14.63 0.62 -3.22
C PRO A 169 -15.22 0.47 -4.64
N LEU A 170 -14.94 1.43 -5.53
CA LEU A 170 -15.34 1.36 -6.94
C LEU A 170 -14.68 0.17 -7.69
N THR A 171 -13.64 -0.44 -7.14
CA THR A 171 -13.03 -1.65 -7.71
C THR A 171 -13.68 -2.95 -7.25
N GLY A 172 -14.60 -2.87 -6.30
CA GLY A 172 -15.27 -4.01 -5.69
C GLY A 172 -14.82 -4.32 -4.25
N SER A 173 -13.80 -3.61 -3.74
CA SER A 173 -13.31 -3.77 -2.35
C SER A 173 -14.21 -3.00 -1.37
N THR A 174 -15.38 -3.53 -1.07
CA THR A 174 -16.43 -2.91 -0.24
C THR A 174 -16.46 -3.42 1.19
N GLY A 175 -15.63 -4.43 1.50
CA GLY A 175 -15.54 -5.03 2.83
C GLY A 175 -16.47 -6.23 3.05
N ASP A 176 -17.02 -6.82 1.99
CA ASP A 176 -17.91 -7.98 2.06
C ASP A 176 -17.26 -9.18 2.76
N GLY A 177 -15.96 -9.41 2.50
CA GLY A 177 -15.20 -10.47 3.14
C GLY A 177 -15.18 -10.39 4.66
N TYR A 178 -15.19 -9.17 5.22
CA TYR A 178 -15.27 -8.98 6.67
C TYR A 178 -16.66 -9.35 7.23
N THR A 179 -17.71 -9.11 6.46
CA THR A 179 -19.08 -9.53 6.84
C THR A 179 -19.19 -11.05 6.85
N LEU A 180 -18.69 -11.72 5.81
CA LEU A 180 -18.66 -13.18 5.73
C LEU A 180 -17.80 -13.79 6.85
N ALA A 181 -16.63 -13.22 7.12
CA ALA A 181 -15.76 -13.69 8.21
C ALA A 181 -16.42 -13.54 9.59
N LYS A 182 -17.17 -12.46 9.85
CA LYS A 182 -17.96 -12.29 11.09
C LYS A 182 -19.07 -13.33 11.23
N GLN A 183 -19.72 -13.75 10.14
CA GLN A 183 -20.72 -14.84 10.17
C GLN A 183 -20.09 -16.15 10.64
N ALA A 184 -18.81 -16.38 10.30
CA ALA A 184 -18.04 -17.54 10.75
C ALA A 184 -17.41 -17.37 12.15
N GLY A 185 -17.76 -16.32 12.88
CA GLY A 185 -17.28 -16.06 14.24
C GLY A 185 -15.91 -15.39 14.33
N HIS A 186 -15.31 -14.98 13.20
CA HIS A 186 -14.00 -14.35 13.20
C HIS A 186 -14.01 -12.90 13.74
N THR A 187 -12.99 -12.58 14.50
CA THR A 187 -12.72 -11.22 14.95
C THR A 187 -12.17 -10.39 13.79
N ILE A 188 -12.77 -9.23 13.54
CA ILE A 188 -12.24 -8.25 12.60
C ILE A 188 -11.52 -7.16 13.39
N VAL A 189 -10.21 -7.10 13.21
CA VAL A 189 -9.37 -6.00 13.72
C VAL A 189 -9.84 -4.69 13.09
N PRO A 190 -10.00 -3.60 13.85
CA PRO A 190 -10.54 -2.34 13.33
C PRO A 190 -9.85 -1.86 12.06
N LEU A 191 -10.65 -1.60 11.03
CA LEU A 191 -10.16 -1.19 9.73
C LEU A 191 -9.69 0.27 9.77
N LYS A 192 -8.51 0.52 9.20
CA LYS A 192 -7.88 1.84 9.11
C LYS A 192 -7.29 2.06 7.71
N PRO A 193 -7.20 3.30 7.24
CA PRO A 193 -6.44 3.58 6.02
C PRO A 193 -4.95 3.32 6.26
N SER A 194 -4.29 2.66 5.32
CA SER A 194 -2.83 2.49 5.27
C SER A 194 -2.30 2.88 3.89
N LEU A 195 -1.08 3.40 3.83
CA LEU A 195 -0.51 3.99 2.62
C LEU A 195 -1.43 5.10 2.07
N VAL A 196 -1.74 6.06 2.92
CA VAL A 196 -2.70 7.12 2.67
C VAL A 196 -2.04 8.50 2.85
N PRO A 197 -2.43 9.53 2.07
CA PRO A 197 -1.94 10.89 2.27
C PRO A 197 -2.33 11.47 3.63
N PHE A 198 -1.49 12.38 4.15
CA PHE A 198 -1.82 13.20 5.32
C PHE A 198 -2.56 14.46 4.93
N THR A 199 -3.54 14.83 5.74
CA THR A 199 -4.16 16.16 5.71
C THR A 199 -3.41 17.13 6.63
N SER A 200 -3.44 18.42 6.30
CA SER A 200 -2.85 19.50 7.09
C SER A 200 -3.75 20.73 7.09
N ALA A 201 -3.84 21.39 8.23
CA ALA A 201 -4.51 22.68 8.35
C ALA A 201 -3.62 23.85 7.86
N ASP A 202 -2.32 23.60 7.60
CA ASP A 202 -1.39 24.61 7.10
C ASP A 202 -1.75 25.03 5.68
N LYS A 203 -2.25 26.26 5.56
CA LYS A 203 -2.65 26.86 4.27
C LYS A 203 -1.52 26.90 3.25
N GLN A 204 -0.26 26.88 3.68
CA GLN A 204 0.91 26.87 2.79
C GLN A 204 1.00 25.58 1.96
N CYS A 205 0.42 24.46 2.42
CA CYS A 205 0.33 23.24 1.62
C CYS A 205 -0.39 23.47 0.29
N LYS A 206 -1.46 24.29 0.30
CA LYS A 206 -2.20 24.67 -0.92
C LYS A 206 -1.34 25.51 -1.85
N ASP A 207 -0.53 26.44 -1.30
CA ASP A 207 0.38 27.29 -2.09
C ASP A 207 1.46 26.42 -2.78
N MET A 208 1.85 25.31 -2.16
CA MET A 208 2.82 24.34 -2.67
C MET A 208 2.20 23.21 -3.50
N GLN A 209 0.88 23.19 -3.76
CA GLN A 209 0.21 22.11 -4.48
C GLN A 209 0.93 21.72 -5.79
N GLY A 210 1.17 20.39 -5.95
CA GLY A 210 1.87 19.83 -7.10
C GLY A 210 3.40 19.98 -7.04
N LEU A 211 3.97 20.49 -5.93
CA LEU A 211 5.41 20.49 -5.71
C LEU A 211 5.86 19.10 -5.26
N ALA A 212 6.60 18.40 -6.12
CA ALA A 212 7.33 17.21 -5.75
C ALA A 212 8.73 17.61 -5.23
N LEU A 213 9.03 17.22 -3.99
CA LEU A 213 10.36 17.31 -3.43
C LEU A 213 11.07 15.97 -3.63
N LYS A 214 12.29 16.03 -4.16
CA LYS A 214 13.17 14.86 -4.35
C LYS A 214 14.40 15.01 -3.48
N ASN A 215 14.92 13.86 -3.02
CA ASN A 215 16.13 13.82 -2.19
C ASN A 215 16.03 14.73 -0.94
N VAL A 216 14.91 14.66 -0.24
CA VAL A 216 14.70 15.29 1.06
C VAL A 216 14.66 14.23 2.15
N ALA A 217 15.02 14.59 3.39
CA ALA A 217 14.81 13.72 4.52
C ALA A 217 13.53 14.11 5.25
N LEU A 218 12.76 13.13 5.65
CA LEU A 218 11.48 13.28 6.36
C LEU A 218 11.57 12.60 7.72
N ARG A 219 11.10 13.28 8.75
CA ARG A 219 10.81 12.70 10.06
C ARG A 219 9.38 13.01 10.43
N ILE A 220 8.63 12.00 10.86
CA ILE A 220 7.33 12.21 11.51
C ILE A 220 7.54 12.10 13.01
N VAL A 221 7.28 13.18 13.71
CA VAL A 221 7.52 13.30 15.16
C VAL A 221 6.20 13.34 15.90
N ASP A 222 6.06 12.50 16.91
CA ASP A 222 4.97 12.57 17.89
C ASP A 222 5.32 13.68 18.91
N LYS A 223 4.55 14.76 18.91
CA LYS A 223 4.79 15.93 19.78
C LYS A 223 4.68 15.60 21.28
N ASN A 224 3.89 14.59 21.63
CA ASN A 224 3.73 14.18 23.03
C ASN A 224 4.98 13.46 23.56
N SER A 225 5.51 12.51 22.80
CA SER A 225 6.71 11.76 23.20
C SER A 225 8.01 12.42 22.75
N LYS A 226 7.96 13.42 21.86
CA LYS A 226 9.09 14.06 21.18
C LYS A 226 9.98 13.07 20.41
N LYS A 227 9.45 11.88 20.04
CA LYS A 227 10.18 10.84 19.31
C LYS A 227 9.72 10.80 17.87
N ALA A 228 10.67 10.55 16.96
CA ALA A 228 10.36 10.22 15.60
C ALA A 228 9.71 8.83 15.55
N VAL A 229 8.49 8.75 15.00
CA VAL A 229 7.78 7.48 14.76
C VAL A 229 8.10 6.91 13.39
N TYR A 230 8.61 7.76 12.50
CA TYR A 230 9.07 7.38 11.16
C TYR A 230 10.18 8.32 10.71
N SER A 231 11.16 7.80 9.95
CA SER A 231 12.21 8.58 9.30
C SER A 231 12.59 7.92 7.99
N ASP A 232 12.72 8.71 6.93
CA ASP A 232 13.07 8.22 5.59
C ASP A 232 13.74 9.30 4.75
N PHE A 233 14.37 8.89 3.65
CA PHE A 233 14.99 9.76 2.65
C PHE A 233 14.47 9.42 1.26
N GLY A 234 13.93 10.41 0.54
CA GLY A 234 13.36 10.13 -0.77
C GLY A 234 12.52 11.26 -1.35
N GLU A 235 11.34 10.89 -1.83
CA GLU A 235 10.43 11.79 -2.54
C GLU A 235 9.10 11.98 -1.78
N MET A 236 8.59 13.20 -1.78
CA MET A 236 7.26 13.55 -1.30
C MET A 236 6.59 14.58 -2.20
N LEU A 237 5.28 14.72 -2.06
CA LEU A 237 4.46 15.64 -2.86
C LEU A 237 3.57 16.49 -1.95
N PHE A 238 3.55 17.79 -2.16
CA PHE A 238 2.53 18.67 -1.59
C PHE A 238 1.25 18.67 -2.43
N THR A 239 0.13 18.62 -1.74
CA THR A 239 -1.22 18.65 -2.31
C THR A 239 -2.02 19.80 -1.73
N HIS A 240 -3.19 20.08 -2.29
CA HIS A 240 -4.08 21.14 -1.75
C HIS A 240 -4.61 20.83 -0.34
N PHE A 241 -4.61 19.56 0.08
CA PHE A 241 -5.09 19.13 1.39
C PHE A 241 -3.97 18.81 2.39
N GLY A 242 -2.70 18.78 1.97
CA GLY A 242 -1.57 18.40 2.82
C GLY A 242 -0.43 17.76 2.04
N MET A 243 -0.06 16.53 2.40
CA MET A 243 1.13 15.84 1.89
C MET A 243 0.81 14.44 1.39
N SER A 244 1.54 13.99 0.35
CA SER A 244 1.46 12.67 -0.26
C SER A 244 2.84 12.26 -0.81
N GLY A 245 2.90 11.21 -1.61
CA GLY A 245 4.12 10.67 -2.20
C GLY A 245 4.70 9.50 -1.41
N PRO A 246 5.72 8.81 -1.96
CA PRO A 246 6.17 7.52 -1.43
C PRO A 246 6.49 7.53 0.06
N MET A 247 7.29 8.50 0.54
CA MET A 247 7.64 8.59 1.98
C MET A 247 6.43 8.85 2.87
N ILE A 248 5.51 9.74 2.44
CA ILE A 248 4.30 10.07 3.21
C ILE A 248 3.37 8.87 3.31
N LEU A 249 3.18 8.15 2.20
CA LEU A 249 2.37 6.94 2.18
C LEU A 249 2.95 5.87 3.12
N SER A 250 4.26 5.63 3.07
CA SER A 250 4.92 4.71 4.00
C SER A 250 4.81 5.19 5.44
N ALA A 251 5.00 6.49 5.70
CA ALA A 251 4.88 7.06 7.05
C ALA A 251 3.50 6.82 7.67
N SER A 252 2.43 6.86 6.85
CA SER A 252 1.06 6.68 7.34
C SER A 252 0.82 5.30 7.96
N SER A 253 1.51 4.25 7.52
CA SER A 253 1.39 2.90 8.09
C SER A 253 2.00 2.77 9.49
N HIS A 254 2.83 3.73 9.92
CA HIS A 254 3.42 3.76 11.27
C HIS A 254 2.54 4.49 12.29
N ILE A 255 1.53 5.23 11.84
CA ILE A 255 0.63 5.99 12.73
C ILE A 255 -0.68 5.23 12.86
N ARG A 256 -0.86 4.52 13.96
CA ARG A 256 -2.08 3.72 14.20
C ARG A 256 -3.23 4.51 14.79
N ASP A 257 -2.92 5.57 15.52
CA ASP A 257 -3.90 6.44 16.20
C ASP A 257 -3.55 7.89 15.87
N ILE A 258 -4.15 8.35 14.77
CA ILE A 258 -3.96 9.72 14.34
C ILE A 258 -4.93 10.63 15.11
N GLN A 259 -4.35 11.62 15.78
CA GLN A 259 -5.10 12.66 16.49
C GLN A 259 -4.68 14.00 15.90
N PRO A 260 -5.61 14.94 15.73
CA PRO A 260 -5.27 16.30 15.31
C PRO A 260 -4.16 16.88 16.21
N ASP A 261 -3.23 17.58 15.59
CA ASP A 261 -2.13 18.31 16.24
C ASP A 261 -1.13 17.46 17.06
N ARG A 262 -1.25 16.14 17.04
CA ARG A 262 -0.32 15.23 17.72
C ARG A 262 0.97 15.02 16.94
N TYR A 263 0.91 14.99 15.63
CA TYR A 263 2.06 14.66 14.78
C TYR A 263 2.48 15.85 13.91
N ILE A 264 3.79 15.97 13.71
CA ILE A 264 4.39 16.98 12.85
C ILE A 264 5.37 16.30 11.87
N ALA A 265 5.33 16.71 10.63
CA ALA A 265 6.33 16.37 9.65
C ALA A 265 7.46 17.39 9.67
N GLU A 266 8.68 16.94 9.91
CA GLU A 266 9.93 17.71 9.83
C GLU A 266 10.64 17.30 8.55
N ILE A 267 10.88 18.26 7.67
CA ILE A 267 11.44 18.03 6.34
C ILE A 267 12.78 18.75 6.23
N ASP A 268 13.86 18.01 6.11
CA ASP A 268 15.17 18.58 5.73
C ASP A 268 15.20 18.74 4.20
N LEU A 269 15.13 19.97 3.74
CA LEU A 269 15.12 20.31 2.32
C LEU A 269 16.50 20.19 1.67
N LYS A 270 17.57 20.06 2.46
CA LYS A 270 18.98 19.99 2.00
C LYS A 270 19.79 18.96 2.80
N PRO A 271 19.39 17.69 2.83
CA PRO A 271 20.03 16.67 3.67
C PRO A 271 21.48 16.36 3.29
N ALA A 272 21.88 16.64 2.05
CA ALA A 272 23.27 16.48 1.59
C ALA A 272 24.24 17.53 2.14
N LEU A 273 23.71 18.62 2.74
CA LEU A 273 24.51 19.69 3.34
C LEU A 273 24.29 19.69 4.84
N ASP A 274 25.34 19.62 5.63
CA ASP A 274 25.28 19.96 7.04
C ASP A 274 25.02 21.47 7.23
N PHE A 275 24.85 21.90 8.46
CA PHE A 275 24.49 23.27 8.76
C PHE A 275 25.56 24.28 8.29
N GLU A 276 26.83 23.98 8.49
CA GLU A 276 27.95 24.88 8.12
C GLU A 276 28.09 24.99 6.61
N HIS A 277 27.99 23.89 5.89
CA HIS A 277 28.05 23.88 4.43
C HIS A 277 26.83 24.58 3.81
N LEU A 278 25.65 24.43 4.42
CA LEU A 278 24.45 25.15 3.98
C LEU A 278 24.59 26.66 4.20
N ASP A 279 25.08 27.08 5.38
CA ASP A 279 25.32 28.51 5.68
C ASP A 279 26.32 29.13 4.69
N ARG A 280 27.44 28.45 4.44
CA ARG A 280 28.43 28.90 3.45
C ARG A 280 27.82 28.99 2.03
N ARG A 281 26.97 28.03 1.66
CA ARG A 281 26.28 28.06 0.36
C ARG A 281 25.35 29.28 0.25
N ILE A 282 24.54 29.55 1.28
CA ILE A 282 23.66 30.72 1.32
C ILE A 282 24.46 32.03 1.28
N GLN A 283 25.57 32.09 2.02
CA GLN A 283 26.48 33.28 1.94
C GLN A 283 26.93 33.55 0.50
N ASN A 284 27.37 32.52 -0.21
CA ASN A 284 27.83 32.63 -1.58
C ASN A 284 26.71 33.07 -2.52
N ASP A 285 25.51 32.43 -2.40
CA ASP A 285 24.34 32.78 -3.21
C ASP A 285 23.90 34.24 -2.98
N PHE A 286 23.97 34.74 -1.73
CA PHE A 286 23.66 36.13 -1.39
C PHE A 286 24.76 37.11 -1.87
N LYS A 287 26.01 36.71 -1.84
CA LYS A 287 27.13 37.49 -2.34
C LYS A 287 27.02 37.70 -3.86
N GLU A 288 26.69 36.63 -4.60
CA GLU A 288 26.44 36.70 -6.05
C GLU A 288 25.23 37.60 -6.40
N ASN A 289 24.26 37.70 -5.47
CA ASN A 289 23.01 38.45 -5.68
C ASN A 289 22.96 39.72 -4.77
N SER A 290 24.08 40.29 -4.36
CA SER A 290 24.20 41.28 -3.29
C SER A 290 23.19 42.44 -3.37
N ASN A 291 22.93 42.95 -4.58
CA ASN A 291 22.03 44.10 -4.83
C ASN A 291 20.59 43.68 -5.15
N ARG A 292 20.29 42.36 -5.18
CA ARG A 292 18.94 41.85 -5.45
C ARG A 292 18.16 41.68 -4.15
N ASP A 293 16.83 41.69 -4.28
CA ASP A 293 15.94 41.34 -3.21
C ASP A 293 16.07 39.84 -2.87
N VAL A 294 15.95 39.50 -1.59
CA VAL A 294 16.08 38.09 -1.15
C VAL A 294 15.09 37.19 -1.84
N SER A 295 13.89 37.67 -2.17
CA SER A 295 12.89 36.93 -2.91
C SER A 295 13.37 36.37 -4.26
N ASN A 296 14.38 36.99 -4.86
CA ASN A 296 14.95 36.64 -6.16
C ASN A 296 16.25 35.81 -6.06
N ALA A 297 16.77 35.58 -4.85
CA ALA A 297 18.05 34.91 -4.64
C ALA A 297 17.95 33.38 -4.51
N PHE A 298 16.74 32.82 -4.33
CA PHE A 298 16.57 31.41 -4.00
C PHE A 298 16.42 30.45 -5.19
N SER A 299 16.41 30.95 -6.42
CA SER A 299 16.10 30.13 -7.61
C SER A 299 17.08 28.96 -7.85
N LYS A 300 18.36 29.13 -7.42
CA LYS A 300 19.39 28.07 -7.47
C LYS A 300 19.32 27.12 -6.27
N LEU A 301 18.68 27.52 -5.17
CA LEU A 301 18.64 26.77 -3.92
C LEU A 301 17.35 25.98 -3.74
N LEU A 302 16.20 26.54 -4.10
CA LEU A 302 14.87 25.98 -3.83
C LEU A 302 14.00 25.91 -5.10
N PRO A 303 13.12 24.91 -5.20
CA PRO A 303 12.05 24.91 -6.20
C PRO A 303 11.14 26.13 -6.05
N ARG A 304 10.66 26.67 -7.16
CA ARG A 304 9.92 27.95 -7.18
C ARG A 304 8.73 28.01 -6.20
N LYS A 305 7.95 26.92 -6.09
CA LYS A 305 6.72 26.90 -5.27
C LYS A 305 6.95 26.94 -3.76
N ILE A 306 8.14 26.53 -3.26
CA ILE A 306 8.44 26.57 -1.83
C ILE A 306 9.12 27.86 -1.38
N ILE A 307 9.59 28.70 -2.31
CA ILE A 307 10.32 29.94 -1.98
C ILE A 307 9.45 30.84 -1.10
N VAL A 308 8.22 31.14 -1.53
CA VAL A 308 7.32 32.04 -0.77
C VAL A 308 6.96 31.47 0.62
N PRO A 309 6.58 30.18 0.76
CA PRO A 309 6.42 29.55 2.07
C PRO A 309 7.65 29.67 2.99
N VAL A 310 8.85 29.43 2.46
CA VAL A 310 10.10 29.59 3.24
C VAL A 310 10.31 31.05 3.66
N LEU A 311 10.15 32.01 2.73
CA LEU A 311 10.28 33.44 3.04
C LEU A 311 9.28 33.91 4.10
N LYS A 312 8.01 33.47 4.02
CA LYS A 312 6.99 33.78 5.03
C LYS A 312 7.40 33.27 6.43
N ARG A 313 7.99 32.10 6.51
CA ARG A 313 8.45 31.51 7.77
C ARG A 313 9.71 32.19 8.29
N TRP A 314 10.56 32.62 7.37
CA TRP A 314 11.79 33.33 7.73
C TRP A 314 11.51 34.72 8.33
N GLY A 315 10.40 35.35 7.95
CA GLY A 315 9.96 36.63 8.53
C GLY A 315 10.77 37.84 8.09
N VAL A 316 11.71 37.69 7.14
CA VAL A 316 12.48 38.79 6.56
C VAL A 316 11.66 39.43 5.43
N PRO A 317 11.62 40.77 5.32
CA PRO A 317 10.95 41.45 4.20
C PRO A 317 11.45 40.96 2.85
N PHE A 318 10.52 40.73 1.90
CA PHE A 318 10.83 40.11 0.60
C PHE A 318 11.72 41.00 -0.30
N ASP A 319 11.66 42.30 -0.09
CA ASP A 319 12.42 43.36 -0.77
C ASP A 319 13.75 43.68 -0.08
N LYS A 320 14.04 43.05 1.06
CA LYS A 320 15.33 43.23 1.74
C LYS A 320 16.47 42.78 0.84
N LYS A 321 17.53 43.60 0.76
CA LYS A 321 18.69 43.27 -0.09
C LYS A 321 19.53 42.17 0.48
N CYS A 322 20.06 41.28 -0.37
CA CYS A 322 20.90 40.17 0.05
C CYS A 322 22.12 40.58 0.85
N ASN A 323 22.73 41.74 0.52
CA ASN A 323 23.90 42.29 1.23
C ASN A 323 23.59 42.81 2.65
N SER A 324 22.32 43.02 2.98
CA SER A 324 21.89 43.50 4.30
C SER A 324 21.38 42.40 5.23
N ILE A 325 21.45 41.14 4.81
CA ILE A 325 21.08 39.99 5.63
C ILE A 325 22.13 39.76 6.70
N THR A 326 21.68 39.73 7.97
CA THR A 326 22.57 39.50 9.13
C THR A 326 22.95 38.03 9.27
N LYS A 327 23.93 37.76 10.13
CA LYS A 327 24.34 36.37 10.47
C LYS A 327 23.20 35.60 11.15
N GLU A 328 22.46 36.26 12.02
CA GLU A 328 21.33 35.71 12.77
C GLU A 328 20.17 35.35 11.82
N GLU A 329 19.83 36.24 10.91
CA GLU A 329 18.79 35.98 9.88
C GLU A 329 19.19 34.81 8.98
N ARG A 330 20.46 34.73 8.56
CA ARG A 330 20.95 33.64 7.73
C ARG A 330 20.93 32.32 8.50
N HIS A 331 21.30 32.34 9.80
CA HIS A 331 21.21 31.16 10.67
C HIS A 331 19.76 30.66 10.78
N ALA A 332 18.81 31.55 11.04
CA ALA A 332 17.38 31.23 11.06
C ALA A 332 16.88 30.63 9.75
N LEU A 333 17.38 31.12 8.60
CA LEU A 333 17.07 30.52 7.30
C LEU A 333 17.60 29.09 7.19
N CYS A 334 18.84 28.85 7.65
CA CYS A 334 19.41 27.49 7.70
C CYS A 334 18.56 26.55 8.54
N GLU A 335 18.09 26.98 9.71
CA GLU A 335 17.20 26.18 10.58
C GLU A 335 15.92 25.81 9.87
N ILE A 336 15.27 26.76 9.18
CA ILE A 336 14.04 26.51 8.40
C ILE A 336 14.30 25.51 7.29
N LEU A 337 15.42 25.61 6.58
CA LEU A 337 15.75 24.70 5.48
C LEU A 337 16.12 23.29 5.97
N LYS A 338 16.70 23.19 7.15
CA LYS A 338 17.03 21.91 7.80
C LYS A 338 15.83 21.28 8.51
N CYS A 339 14.83 22.06 8.89
CA CYS A 339 13.64 21.59 9.57
C CYS A 339 12.40 22.39 9.12
N PHE A 340 11.95 22.13 7.90
CA PHE A 340 10.70 22.67 7.40
C PHE A 340 9.52 21.86 7.91
N THR A 341 8.74 22.41 8.84
CA THR A 341 7.70 21.68 9.56
C THR A 341 6.34 21.81 8.89
N VAL A 342 5.53 20.74 8.95
CA VAL A 342 4.12 20.75 8.53
C VAL A 342 3.29 19.97 9.56
N GLU A 343 2.26 20.61 10.11
CA GLU A 343 1.33 19.97 11.04
C GLU A 343 0.49 18.91 10.34
N ILE A 344 0.28 17.78 10.98
CA ILE A 344 -0.55 16.69 10.48
C ILE A 344 -1.88 16.72 11.23
N SER A 345 -2.98 16.98 10.50
CA SER A 345 -4.32 17.04 11.07
C SER A 345 -5.06 15.69 11.02
N GLY A 346 -4.69 14.81 10.09
CA GLY A 346 -5.38 13.54 9.90
C GLY A 346 -4.93 12.79 8.65
N PHE A 347 -5.67 11.72 8.35
CA PHE A 347 -5.56 10.95 7.10
C PHE A 347 -6.62 11.39 6.09
N ARG A 348 -6.37 11.12 4.82
CA ARG A 348 -7.46 11.06 3.83
C ARG A 348 -8.34 9.84 4.13
N PRO A 349 -9.62 9.83 3.65
CA PRO A 349 -10.54 8.72 3.86
C PRO A 349 -9.99 7.37 3.40
N ILE A 350 -10.47 6.27 4.01
CA ILE A 350 -10.04 4.91 3.71
C ILE A 350 -10.27 4.52 2.25
N GLU A 351 -11.27 5.12 1.61
CA GLU A 351 -11.61 4.94 0.21
C GLU A 351 -10.49 5.41 -0.74
N GLU A 352 -9.65 6.35 -0.27
CA GLU A 352 -8.50 6.88 -1.01
C GLU A 352 -7.17 6.21 -0.62
N ALA A 353 -7.18 5.35 0.40
CA ALA A 353 -5.99 4.61 0.82
C ALA A 353 -5.58 3.58 -0.24
N ILE A 354 -4.29 3.34 -0.39
CA ILE A 354 -3.81 2.29 -1.30
C ILE A 354 -4.22 0.92 -0.76
N ILE A 355 -4.16 0.74 0.56
CA ILE A 355 -4.47 -0.52 1.22
C ILE A 355 -5.26 -0.27 2.51
N THR A 356 -6.03 -1.29 2.92
CA THR A 356 -6.70 -1.35 4.21
C THR A 356 -5.78 -2.03 5.22
N SER A 357 -5.52 -1.39 6.36
CA SER A 357 -4.93 -2.02 7.55
C SER A 357 -6.04 -2.50 8.46
N GLY A 358 -5.79 -3.59 9.21
CA GLY A 358 -6.85 -4.33 9.89
C GLY A 358 -7.45 -5.42 9.00
N GLY A 359 -8.38 -6.19 9.53
CA GLY A 359 -9.00 -7.31 8.81
C GLY A 359 -9.20 -8.53 9.70
N VAL A 360 -9.31 -9.70 9.09
CA VAL A 360 -9.47 -10.98 9.82
C VAL A 360 -8.24 -11.23 10.66
N LYS A 361 -8.47 -11.43 11.98
CA LYS A 361 -7.41 -11.56 12.98
C LYS A 361 -6.52 -12.77 12.68
N THR A 362 -5.22 -12.54 12.49
CA THR A 362 -4.25 -13.56 12.09
C THR A 362 -4.12 -14.73 13.07
N SER A 363 -4.33 -14.51 14.38
CA SER A 363 -4.29 -15.59 15.38
C SER A 363 -5.39 -16.65 15.20
N GLU A 364 -6.46 -16.33 14.46
CA GLU A 364 -7.60 -17.20 14.17
C GLU A 364 -7.47 -17.92 12.81
N ILE A 365 -6.36 -17.69 12.11
CA ILE A 365 -6.01 -18.34 10.84
C ILE A 365 -4.76 -19.20 11.04
N ASN A 366 -4.70 -20.35 10.40
CA ASN A 366 -3.50 -21.20 10.39
C ASN A 366 -2.48 -20.62 9.38
N PRO A 367 -1.30 -20.16 9.80
CA PRO A 367 -0.33 -19.54 8.91
C PRO A 367 0.30 -20.49 7.89
N LYS A 368 0.16 -21.82 8.08
CA LYS A 368 0.72 -22.85 7.19
C LYS A 368 -0.24 -23.28 6.09
N THR A 369 -1.56 -23.05 6.28
CA THR A 369 -2.59 -23.50 5.34
C THR A 369 -3.52 -22.40 4.88
N MET A 370 -3.52 -21.24 5.55
CA MET A 370 -4.50 -20.15 5.42
C MET A 370 -5.93 -20.55 5.84
N GLU A 371 -6.12 -21.72 6.45
CA GLU A 371 -7.42 -22.19 6.94
C GLU A 371 -7.84 -21.48 8.24
N SER A 372 -9.13 -21.26 8.39
CA SER A 372 -9.74 -20.85 9.65
C SER A 372 -9.48 -21.87 10.75
N LYS A 373 -9.17 -21.41 11.96
CA LYS A 373 -9.12 -22.25 13.17
C LYS A 373 -10.49 -22.39 13.84
N LEU A 374 -11.49 -21.66 13.35
CA LEU A 374 -12.85 -21.62 13.93
C LEU A 374 -13.85 -22.44 13.12
N VAL A 375 -13.69 -22.47 11.79
CA VAL A 375 -14.60 -23.15 10.86
C VAL A 375 -13.79 -23.99 9.89
N SER A 376 -14.01 -25.29 9.87
CA SER A 376 -13.33 -26.22 8.97
C SER A 376 -13.70 -25.95 7.50
N GLY A 377 -12.72 -26.09 6.60
CA GLY A 377 -12.91 -25.85 5.17
C GLY A 377 -13.01 -24.38 4.75
N LEU A 378 -12.95 -23.43 5.70
CA LEU A 378 -12.95 -21.99 5.40
C LEU A 378 -11.52 -21.45 5.36
N TYR A 379 -11.16 -20.75 4.28
CA TYR A 379 -9.82 -20.19 4.05
C TYR A 379 -9.88 -18.70 3.78
N PHE A 380 -8.75 -18.02 4.01
CA PHE A 380 -8.60 -16.58 3.77
C PHE A 380 -7.34 -16.30 2.96
N ALA A 381 -7.40 -15.36 1.99
CA ALA A 381 -6.22 -14.94 1.25
C ALA A 381 -6.28 -13.46 0.81
N GLY A 382 -5.12 -12.83 0.75
CA GLY A 382 -4.95 -11.43 0.34
C GLY A 382 -5.33 -10.42 1.42
N GLU A 383 -5.72 -9.23 0.99
CA GLU A 383 -5.93 -8.04 1.83
C GLU A 383 -7.08 -8.15 2.85
N VAL A 384 -7.89 -9.21 2.80
CA VAL A 384 -8.93 -9.48 3.82
C VAL A 384 -8.31 -9.86 5.17
N ILE A 385 -7.08 -10.38 5.18
CA ILE A 385 -6.31 -10.74 6.37
C ILE A 385 -5.70 -9.47 6.98
N ASP A 386 -5.63 -9.38 8.31
CA ASP A 386 -4.95 -8.30 9.04
C ASP A 386 -3.43 -8.34 8.81
N CYS A 387 -3.01 -8.07 7.57
CA CYS A 387 -1.62 -7.94 7.14
C CYS A 387 -1.52 -6.86 6.07
N ASP A 388 -0.67 -5.87 6.28
CA ASP A 388 -0.38 -4.85 5.28
C ASP A 388 1.12 -4.51 5.24
N ALA A 389 1.61 -4.24 4.03
CA ALA A 389 3.00 -3.97 3.75
C ALA A 389 3.19 -2.57 3.13
N TYR A 390 4.44 -2.11 3.07
CA TYR A 390 4.78 -0.85 2.39
C TYR A 390 4.45 -0.88 0.90
N THR A 391 4.54 0.29 0.26
CA THR A 391 4.52 0.38 -1.21
C THR A 391 5.73 -0.32 -1.80
N GLY A 392 5.61 -0.81 -3.04
CA GLY A 392 6.77 -1.41 -3.72
C GLY A 392 6.55 -2.81 -4.26
N GLY A 393 5.31 -3.30 -4.35
CA GLY A 393 4.96 -4.63 -4.85
C GLY A 393 4.65 -5.65 -3.75
N PHE A 394 4.89 -5.30 -2.48
CA PHE A 394 4.74 -6.21 -1.35
C PHE A 394 3.29 -6.69 -1.14
N ASN A 395 2.30 -5.81 -1.27
CA ASN A 395 0.90 -6.16 -1.02
C ASN A 395 0.31 -7.09 -2.09
N LEU A 396 0.73 -6.97 -3.35
CA LEU A 396 0.36 -7.94 -4.38
C LEU A 396 1.07 -9.28 -4.15
N GLN A 397 2.32 -9.28 -3.70
CA GLN A 397 3.01 -10.52 -3.30
C GLN A 397 2.28 -11.22 -2.16
N ILE A 398 1.80 -10.52 -1.13
CA ILE A 398 0.96 -11.10 -0.08
C ILE A 398 -0.25 -11.80 -0.71
N ALA A 399 -0.90 -11.16 -1.67
CA ALA A 399 -2.08 -11.71 -2.34
C ALA A 399 -1.74 -12.99 -3.15
N TRP A 400 -0.63 -12.98 -3.90
CA TRP A 400 -0.17 -14.13 -4.65
C TRP A 400 0.19 -15.31 -3.74
N SER A 401 1.03 -15.07 -2.75
CA SER A 401 1.54 -16.12 -1.86
C SER A 401 0.46 -16.74 -0.97
N THR A 402 -0.39 -15.91 -0.36
CA THR A 402 -1.50 -16.41 0.46
C THR A 402 -2.57 -17.07 -0.38
N GLY A 403 -2.86 -16.55 -1.59
CA GLY A 403 -3.78 -17.14 -2.54
C GLY A 403 -3.32 -18.53 -2.98
N ARG A 404 -2.05 -18.68 -3.35
CA ARG A 404 -1.47 -19.99 -3.71
C ARG A 404 -1.57 -20.99 -2.56
N LEU A 405 -1.15 -20.59 -1.35
CA LEU A 405 -1.16 -21.47 -0.18
C LEU A 405 -2.58 -21.90 0.22
N ALA A 406 -3.55 -20.97 0.18
CA ALA A 406 -4.96 -21.28 0.43
C ALA A 406 -5.54 -22.20 -0.65
N GLY A 407 -5.24 -21.94 -1.91
CA GLY A 407 -5.68 -22.78 -3.03
C GLY A 407 -5.18 -24.21 -2.93
N GLU A 408 -3.90 -24.40 -2.67
CA GLU A 408 -3.30 -25.73 -2.46
C GLU A 408 -3.99 -26.49 -1.33
N ASN A 409 -4.06 -25.88 -0.14
CA ASN A 409 -4.60 -26.59 1.04
C ASN A 409 -6.12 -26.78 0.99
N SER A 410 -6.86 -25.93 0.28
CA SER A 410 -8.31 -26.09 0.09
C SER A 410 -8.68 -27.29 -0.79
N ALA A 411 -7.77 -27.76 -1.63
CA ALA A 411 -7.97 -28.87 -2.56
C ALA A 411 -7.69 -30.25 -1.94
N TYR A 412 -6.89 -30.33 -0.87
CA TYR A 412 -6.63 -31.61 -0.20
C TYR A 412 -7.87 -32.13 0.55
N ILE A 413 -8.07 -33.45 0.48
CA ILE A 413 -9.15 -34.18 1.17
C ILE A 413 -8.76 -34.46 2.63
#